data_280d74602c2f54f7df3c2bce9d855b30
#
_entry.id   280d74602c2f54f7df3c2bce9d855b30
#
_cell.length_a   1.000
_cell.length_b   1.000
_cell.length_c   1.000
_cell.angle_alpha   90.00
_cell.angle_beta   90.00
_cell.angle_gamma   90.00
#
_symmetry.space_group_name_H-M   'P 1'
#
loop_
_entity.id
_entity.type
_entity.pdbx_description
1 polymer ?
#
loop_
_entity_poly.entity_id
_entity_poly.type
_entity_poly.pdbx_seq_one_letter_code
_entity_poly.pdbx_strand_id
1 'polypeptide(L)'
;SLDVTIEKEIIDLLMEIKSTEKMSIIFITHNLRIVKQISDYVCVMQNGKIIEQGSTQEIFESPKSNYTKKLLNSSPKGFKKNNSERISQILNVENLKVWFPIKRGFLRRTKGFIKAVDQISFDLMEEETLGIVGESGSGKTSLALAILKLINSEGSITFQNQNLQNLKNRNLLTFRKNAQIIFQDPYGSLSPKMNIEAIVGEGLDVHEKISKSKRKEMILQILNEVGLDEDMITRYPHEFSGGQRQRIAIARALILKPKLLILDEPTSALDVSVQSQVINLLKTIQNKYSLSYIFISHDIALIKSVSDKIIIMKDGIIVESGETKNLFSKPKKNYTKELIVSSNLK
;
A
#
# COMPACT_ATOMS: atom_id res chain seq x y z
N SER A 1 10.43 5.43 -4.10
CA SER A 1 9.96 6.57 -3.32
C SER A 1 10.90 6.79 -2.15
N LEU A 2 11.22 8.06 -1.86
CA LEU A 2 12.03 8.44 -0.71
C LEU A 2 11.12 8.54 0.52
N ASP A 3 11.66 8.23 1.69
CA ASP A 3 10.96 8.48 2.96
C ASP A 3 10.72 9.98 3.17
N VAL A 4 9.63 10.34 3.82
CA VAL A 4 9.22 11.75 4.02
C VAL A 4 10.32 12.57 4.69
N THR A 5 11.08 11.97 5.61
CA THR A 5 12.20 12.61 6.31
C THR A 5 13.35 12.91 5.34
N ILE A 6 13.76 11.91 4.55
CA ILE A 6 14.82 12.03 3.54
C ILE A 6 14.38 12.97 2.40
N GLU A 7 13.10 12.90 1.98
CA GLU A 7 12.54 13.81 0.98
C GLU A 7 12.71 15.26 1.42
N LYS A 8 12.39 15.58 2.67
CA LYS A 8 12.55 16.93 3.23
C LYS A 8 14.01 17.37 3.24
N GLU A 9 14.93 16.53 3.72
CA GLU A 9 16.37 16.84 3.75
C GLU A 9 16.93 17.14 2.35
N ILE A 10 16.52 16.37 1.33
CA ILE A 10 16.91 16.58 -0.06
C ILE A 10 16.35 17.93 -0.59
N ILE A 11 15.09 18.22 -0.28
CA ILE A 11 14.48 19.50 -0.69
C ILE A 11 15.19 20.67 -0.03
N ASP A 12 15.47 20.61 1.27
CA ASP A 12 16.18 21.66 2.00
C ASP A 12 17.58 21.88 1.40
N LEU A 13 18.33 20.79 1.09
CA LEU A 13 19.62 20.85 0.41
C LEU A 13 19.52 21.48 -0.99
N LEU A 14 18.52 21.12 -1.80
CA LEU A 14 18.31 21.71 -3.12
C LEU A 14 18.02 23.21 -3.04
N MET A 15 17.25 23.64 -2.05
CA MET A 15 16.95 25.06 -1.84
C MET A 15 18.18 25.85 -1.35
N GLU A 16 19.04 25.25 -0.53
CA GLU A 16 20.33 25.81 -0.13
C GLU A 16 21.25 26.01 -1.34
N ILE A 17 21.40 24.97 -2.18
CA ILE A 17 22.20 25.03 -3.43
C ILE A 17 21.63 26.10 -4.38
N LYS A 18 20.28 26.14 -4.58
CA LYS A 18 19.61 27.19 -5.40
C LYS A 18 20.02 28.58 -4.96
N SER A 19 20.02 28.81 -3.64
CA SER A 19 20.34 30.15 -3.09
C SER A 19 21.83 30.49 -3.21
N THR A 20 22.72 29.55 -2.92
CA THR A 20 24.17 29.71 -2.91
C THR A 20 24.74 29.92 -4.32
N GLU A 21 24.30 29.07 -5.26
CA GLU A 21 24.78 29.09 -6.64
C GLU A 21 23.95 30.00 -7.56
N LYS A 22 22.90 30.66 -7.03
CA LYS A 22 21.98 31.56 -7.76
C LYS A 22 21.40 30.88 -9.02
N MET A 23 21.09 29.60 -8.95
CA MET A 23 20.60 28.83 -10.08
C MET A 23 19.06 28.81 -10.14
N SER A 24 18.52 28.61 -11.33
CA SER A 24 17.10 28.28 -11.55
C SER A 24 16.92 26.78 -11.58
N ILE A 25 15.84 26.27 -10.97
CA ILE A 25 15.52 24.84 -10.91
C ILE A 25 14.21 24.59 -11.65
N ILE A 26 14.19 23.64 -12.58
CA ILE A 26 12.97 23.02 -13.11
C ILE A 26 12.75 21.73 -12.33
N PHE A 27 11.66 21.69 -11.55
CA PHE A 27 11.33 20.55 -10.70
C PHE A 27 10.11 19.80 -11.27
N ILE A 28 10.30 18.55 -11.65
CA ILE A 28 9.23 17.70 -12.21
C ILE A 28 8.81 16.69 -11.17
N THR A 29 7.56 16.76 -10.74
CA THR A 29 7.01 15.87 -9.72
C THR A 29 5.48 15.79 -9.83
N HIS A 30 4.93 14.71 -9.32
CA HIS A 30 3.49 14.58 -9.06
C HIS A 30 3.10 14.93 -7.60
N ASN A 31 4.08 15.22 -6.74
CA ASN A 31 3.83 15.58 -5.33
C ASN A 31 3.46 17.07 -5.21
N LEU A 32 2.17 17.35 -5.18
CA LEU A 32 1.63 18.71 -5.11
C LEU A 32 2.06 19.47 -3.85
N ARG A 33 2.38 18.77 -2.75
CA ARG A 33 2.88 19.40 -1.51
C ARG A 33 4.25 20.02 -1.73
N ILE A 34 5.15 19.29 -2.37
CA ILE A 34 6.48 19.80 -2.71
C ILE A 34 6.35 20.99 -3.65
N VAL A 35 5.55 20.87 -4.72
CA VAL A 35 5.31 21.97 -5.67
C VAL A 35 4.85 23.23 -4.92
N LYS A 36 3.85 23.12 -4.04
CA LYS A 36 3.34 24.24 -3.26
C LYS A 36 4.40 24.90 -2.36
N GLN A 37 5.35 24.12 -1.86
CA GLN A 37 6.36 24.58 -0.91
C GLN A 37 7.55 25.27 -1.59
N ILE A 38 8.00 24.79 -2.77
CA ILE A 38 9.29 25.23 -3.33
C ILE A 38 9.20 26.00 -4.63
N SER A 39 8.04 25.95 -5.32
CA SER A 39 7.91 26.53 -6.66
C SER A 39 7.40 27.95 -6.62
N ASP A 40 7.99 28.82 -7.43
CA ASP A 40 7.50 30.19 -7.66
C ASP A 40 6.41 30.19 -8.75
N TYR A 41 6.57 29.33 -9.76
CA TYR A 41 5.72 29.20 -10.94
C TYR A 41 5.42 27.73 -11.25
N VAL A 42 4.20 27.42 -11.65
CA VAL A 42 3.73 26.04 -11.86
C VAL A 42 3.17 25.87 -13.26
N CYS A 43 3.58 24.79 -13.94
CA CYS A 43 2.97 24.32 -15.19
C CYS A 43 2.28 22.99 -14.94
N VAL A 44 0.96 22.94 -15.08
CA VAL A 44 0.18 21.70 -15.00
C VAL A 44 0.10 21.05 -16.37
N MET A 45 0.59 19.82 -16.47
CA MET A 45 0.66 19.08 -17.73
C MET A 45 -0.29 17.87 -17.76
N GLN A 46 -0.89 17.60 -18.91
CA GLN A 46 -1.66 16.40 -19.20
C GLN A 46 -1.48 15.98 -20.66
N ASN A 47 -1.24 14.70 -20.90
CA ASN A 47 -1.08 14.15 -22.27
C ASN A 47 -0.09 14.94 -23.16
N GLY A 48 1.06 15.32 -22.57
CA GLY A 48 2.11 16.06 -23.28
C GLY A 48 1.82 17.55 -23.53
N LYS A 49 0.71 18.11 -23.02
CA LYS A 49 0.31 19.51 -23.19
C LYS A 49 0.24 20.23 -21.86
N ILE A 50 0.60 21.49 -21.86
CA ILE A 50 0.37 22.38 -20.72
C ILE A 50 -1.12 22.75 -20.71
N ILE A 51 -1.82 22.36 -19.64
CA ILE A 51 -3.27 22.60 -19.46
C ILE A 51 -3.50 23.92 -18.73
N GLU A 52 -2.62 24.26 -17.80
CA GLU A 52 -2.70 25.48 -17.03
C GLU A 52 -1.30 25.86 -16.52
N GLN A 53 -1.02 27.16 -16.43
CA GLN A 53 0.23 27.67 -15.88
C GLN A 53 0.00 29.01 -15.19
N GLY A 54 0.78 29.30 -14.17
CA GLY A 54 0.68 30.54 -13.40
C GLY A 54 1.57 30.52 -12.16
N SER A 55 1.48 31.56 -11.35
CA SER A 55 2.12 31.58 -10.04
C SER A 55 1.59 30.44 -9.17
N THR A 56 2.40 29.97 -8.23
CA THR A 56 1.99 28.90 -7.30
C THR A 56 0.68 29.27 -6.58
N GLN A 57 0.54 30.53 -6.16
CA GLN A 57 -0.67 30.99 -5.50
C GLN A 57 -1.91 30.88 -6.40
N GLU A 58 -1.82 31.33 -7.66
CA GLU A 58 -2.95 31.25 -8.60
C GLU A 58 -3.40 29.82 -8.87
N ILE A 59 -2.44 28.91 -9.11
CA ILE A 59 -2.74 27.50 -9.41
C ILE A 59 -3.39 26.80 -8.22
N PHE A 60 -2.94 27.08 -6.98
CA PHE A 60 -3.45 26.39 -5.80
C PHE A 60 -4.71 27.00 -5.21
N GLU A 61 -4.90 28.34 -5.32
CA GLU A 61 -6.04 29.05 -4.71
C GLU A 61 -7.18 29.30 -5.70
N SER A 62 -6.86 29.52 -6.98
CA SER A 62 -7.82 29.91 -8.02
C SER A 62 -7.63 29.15 -9.33
N PRO A 63 -7.61 27.80 -9.31
CA PRO A 63 -7.41 27.02 -10.53
C PRO A 63 -8.55 27.23 -11.53
N LYS A 64 -8.23 27.47 -12.78
CA LYS A 64 -9.19 27.71 -13.88
C LYS A 64 -9.59 26.40 -14.55
N SER A 65 -8.62 25.53 -14.84
CA SER A 65 -8.85 24.26 -15.53
C SER A 65 -9.60 23.24 -14.65
N ASN A 66 -10.56 22.56 -15.23
CA ASN A 66 -11.25 21.43 -14.57
C ASN A 66 -10.28 20.31 -14.18
N TYR A 67 -9.22 20.09 -14.97
CA TYR A 67 -8.20 19.11 -14.66
C TYR A 67 -7.41 19.51 -13.41
N THR A 68 -6.93 20.74 -13.32
CA THR A 68 -6.22 21.27 -12.15
C THR A 68 -7.09 21.19 -10.90
N LYS A 69 -8.38 21.59 -10.99
CA LYS A 69 -9.34 21.44 -9.89
C LYS A 69 -9.48 20.00 -9.42
N LYS A 70 -9.60 19.05 -10.35
CA LYS A 70 -9.65 17.62 -10.03
C LYS A 70 -8.35 17.16 -9.38
N LEU A 71 -7.19 17.57 -9.90
CA LEU A 71 -5.88 17.20 -9.38
C LEU A 71 -5.69 17.69 -7.94
N LEU A 72 -6.01 18.95 -7.64
CA LEU A 72 -5.91 19.53 -6.30
C LEU A 72 -6.93 18.92 -5.32
N ASN A 73 -8.12 18.55 -5.78
CA ASN A 73 -9.16 17.92 -4.97
C ASN A 73 -9.05 16.40 -4.88
N SER A 74 -8.03 15.82 -5.48
CA SER A 74 -7.81 14.36 -5.52
C SER A 74 -7.29 13.78 -4.21
N SER A 75 -7.57 14.40 -3.07
CA SER A 75 -7.31 13.76 -1.77
C SER A 75 -8.21 12.53 -1.61
N PRO A 76 -7.67 11.36 -1.26
CA PRO A 76 -8.47 10.17 -1.04
C PRO A 76 -9.55 10.44 0.01
N LYS A 77 -10.82 10.29 -0.37
CA LYS A 77 -11.91 10.35 0.60
C LYS A 77 -11.85 9.07 1.44
N GLY A 78 -11.54 9.22 2.72
CA GLY A 78 -11.33 8.12 3.66
C GLY A 78 -12.47 7.10 3.72
N PHE A 79 -12.16 5.94 4.22
CA PHE A 79 -13.13 4.89 4.51
C PHE A 79 -13.99 5.33 5.71
N LYS A 80 -15.21 5.83 5.46
CA LYS A 80 -16.19 6.02 6.53
C LYS A 80 -16.96 4.72 6.67
N LYS A 81 -16.74 3.97 7.74
CA LYS A 81 -17.63 2.87 8.14
C LYS A 81 -18.67 3.37 9.14
N ASN A 82 -19.89 2.84 9.00
CA ASN A 82 -20.84 2.86 10.08
C ASN A 82 -20.27 2.05 11.26
N ASN A 83 -20.40 2.57 12.47
CA ASN A 83 -20.02 1.90 13.71
C ASN A 83 -20.93 0.67 13.97
N SER A 84 -20.82 -0.38 13.15
CA SER A 84 -21.29 -1.70 13.59
C SER A 84 -20.25 -2.24 14.55
N GLU A 85 -20.70 -2.71 15.71
CA GLU A 85 -19.84 -3.41 16.67
C GLU A 85 -19.13 -4.57 15.93
N ARG A 86 -17.82 -4.48 15.80
CA ARG A 86 -17.00 -5.52 15.18
C ARG A 86 -16.87 -6.65 16.19
N ILE A 87 -17.57 -7.76 15.93
CA ILE A 87 -17.80 -8.81 16.92
C ILE A 87 -16.69 -9.86 16.91
N SER A 88 -15.97 -10.04 15.80
CA SER A 88 -14.98 -11.13 15.71
C SER A 88 -13.59 -10.65 15.26
N GLN A 89 -12.57 -11.31 15.81
CA GLN A 89 -11.17 -11.10 15.49
C GLN A 89 -10.79 -12.01 14.33
N ILE A 90 -10.28 -11.42 13.24
CA ILE A 90 -9.84 -12.19 12.07
C ILE A 90 -8.37 -12.60 12.16
N LEU A 91 -7.53 -11.73 12.74
CA LEU A 91 -6.09 -11.98 12.88
C LEU A 91 -5.62 -11.56 14.27
N ASN A 92 -4.83 -12.42 14.90
CA ASN A 92 -4.09 -12.12 16.11
C ASN A 92 -2.61 -12.45 15.90
N VAL A 93 -1.73 -11.52 16.21
CA VAL A 93 -0.28 -11.66 16.12
C VAL A 93 0.33 -11.41 17.48
N GLU A 94 1.12 -12.36 18.00
CA GLU A 94 1.73 -12.29 19.33
C GLU A 94 3.23 -12.54 19.28
N ASN A 95 4.01 -11.60 19.79
CA ASN A 95 5.47 -11.67 19.93
C ASN A 95 6.18 -12.11 18.64
N LEU A 96 5.70 -11.61 17.48
CA LEU A 96 6.23 -12.00 16.18
C LEU A 96 7.64 -11.46 16.01
N LYS A 97 8.56 -12.35 15.57
CA LYS A 97 9.95 -12.02 15.27
C LYS A 97 10.33 -12.52 13.88
N VAL A 98 11.01 -11.67 13.13
CA VAL A 98 11.64 -12.01 11.85
C VAL A 98 13.08 -11.53 11.92
N TRP A 99 13.99 -12.47 12.13
CA TRP A 99 15.42 -12.22 12.28
C TRP A 99 16.19 -12.90 11.16
N PHE A 100 16.89 -12.12 10.35
CA PHE A 100 17.73 -12.63 9.26
C PHE A 100 19.16 -12.82 9.75
N PRO A 101 19.74 -14.05 9.67
CA PRO A 101 21.10 -14.29 10.14
C PRO A 101 22.13 -13.63 9.22
N ILE A 102 23.06 -12.87 9.80
CA ILE A 102 24.23 -12.32 9.13
C ILE A 102 25.32 -13.38 9.15
N LYS A 103 25.58 -14.02 8.00
CA LYS A 103 26.61 -15.05 7.84
C LYS A 103 27.90 -14.42 7.32
N ARG A 104 29.03 -14.65 8.00
CA ARG A 104 30.37 -14.17 7.60
C ARG A 104 31.42 -15.29 7.59
N GLY A 105 32.45 -15.10 6.75
CA GLY A 105 33.58 -16.00 6.59
C GLY A 105 33.30 -17.20 5.69
N PHE A 106 34.38 -17.96 5.37
CA PHE A 106 34.35 -19.12 4.47
C PHE A 106 33.36 -20.21 4.93
N LEU A 107 33.24 -20.42 6.24
CA LEU A 107 32.32 -21.40 6.85
C LEU A 107 30.88 -20.84 7.09
N ARG A 108 30.54 -19.66 6.56
CA ARG A 108 29.22 -19.02 6.71
C ARG A 108 28.66 -19.04 8.14
N ARG A 109 29.50 -18.82 9.15
CA ARG A 109 29.04 -18.78 10.56
C ARG A 109 28.19 -17.54 10.83
N THR A 110 27.09 -17.72 11.56
CA THR A 110 26.22 -16.62 12.00
C THR A 110 26.96 -15.74 13.00
N LYS A 111 27.19 -14.46 12.68
CA LYS A 111 27.82 -13.45 13.55
C LYS A 111 26.84 -12.45 14.16
N GLY A 112 25.57 -12.48 13.75
CA GLY A 112 24.53 -11.60 14.25
C GLY A 112 23.23 -11.76 13.47
N PHE A 113 22.25 -10.92 13.78
CA PHE A 113 20.95 -10.94 13.13
C PHE A 113 20.54 -9.51 12.75
N ILE A 114 19.91 -9.36 11.58
CA ILE A 114 19.10 -8.21 11.23
C ILE A 114 17.71 -8.50 11.76
N LYS A 115 17.26 -7.71 12.75
CA LYS A 115 15.95 -7.84 13.38
C LYS A 115 14.93 -7.03 12.59
N ALA A 116 14.45 -7.58 11.48
CA ALA A 116 13.49 -6.89 10.63
C ALA A 116 12.12 -6.71 11.30
N VAL A 117 11.72 -7.65 12.16
CA VAL A 117 10.54 -7.57 13.04
C VAL A 117 10.99 -8.12 14.40
N ASP A 118 10.78 -7.36 15.47
CA ASP A 118 11.21 -7.73 16.82
C ASP A 118 10.07 -7.57 17.83
N GLN A 119 9.48 -8.70 18.27
CA GLN A 119 8.43 -8.82 19.28
C GLN A 119 7.17 -7.97 19.00
N ILE A 120 6.68 -8.01 17.76
CA ILE A 120 5.47 -7.29 17.37
C ILE A 120 4.21 -8.09 17.78
N SER A 121 3.26 -7.38 18.42
CA SER A 121 1.95 -7.93 18.77
C SER A 121 0.85 -6.94 18.40
N PHE A 122 -0.21 -7.44 17.75
CA PHE A 122 -1.41 -6.66 17.41
C PHE A 122 -2.58 -7.58 17.03
N ASP A 123 -3.78 -7.02 16.99
CA ASP A 123 -5.00 -7.65 16.53
C ASP A 123 -5.62 -6.90 15.34
N LEU A 124 -6.39 -7.63 14.53
CA LEU A 124 -7.22 -7.10 13.47
C LEU A 124 -8.61 -7.71 13.56
N MET A 125 -9.64 -6.86 13.55
CA MET A 125 -11.02 -7.31 13.56
C MET A 125 -11.53 -7.55 12.15
N GLU A 126 -12.63 -8.32 12.01
CA GLU A 126 -13.29 -8.48 10.70
C GLU A 126 -13.72 -7.14 10.15
N GLU A 127 -13.58 -6.98 8.83
CA GLU A 127 -13.88 -5.77 8.08
C GLU A 127 -13.13 -4.50 8.57
N GLU A 128 -12.12 -4.62 9.41
CA GLU A 128 -11.28 -3.52 9.85
C GLU A 128 -10.15 -3.23 8.86
N THR A 129 -9.74 -1.97 8.77
CA THR A 129 -8.51 -1.56 8.09
C THR A 129 -7.46 -1.16 9.12
N LEU A 130 -6.40 -1.96 9.22
CA LEU A 130 -5.21 -1.65 10.00
C LEU A 130 -4.17 -0.98 9.11
N GLY A 131 -3.84 0.28 9.38
CA GLY A 131 -2.75 0.99 8.73
C GLY A 131 -1.41 0.67 9.39
N ILE A 132 -0.39 0.39 8.60
CA ILE A 132 0.99 0.24 9.09
C ILE A 132 1.86 1.29 8.40
N VAL A 133 2.45 2.19 9.18
CA VAL A 133 3.29 3.28 8.67
C VAL A 133 4.66 3.27 9.34
N GLY A 134 5.66 3.73 8.62
CA GLY A 134 7.05 3.86 9.09
C GLY A 134 8.00 4.09 7.92
N GLU A 135 9.22 4.48 8.20
CA GLU A 135 10.28 4.69 7.21
C GLU A 135 10.62 3.41 6.44
N SER A 136 11.30 3.56 5.29
CA SER A 136 11.83 2.42 4.53
C SER A 136 12.79 1.61 5.41
N GLY A 137 12.72 0.29 5.29
CA GLY A 137 13.52 -0.58 6.16
C GLY A 137 12.99 -0.76 7.59
N SER A 138 11.87 -0.14 7.99
CA SER A 138 11.29 -0.34 9.34
C SER A 138 10.67 -1.73 9.57
N GLY A 139 10.65 -2.62 8.55
CA GLY A 139 10.20 -4.00 8.69
C GLY A 139 8.77 -4.29 8.22
N LYS A 140 8.05 -3.31 7.64
CA LYS A 140 6.64 -3.44 7.21
C LYS A 140 6.39 -4.60 6.25
N THR A 141 7.15 -4.65 5.15
CA THR A 141 7.06 -5.75 4.18
C THR A 141 7.45 -7.11 4.80
N SER A 142 8.49 -7.13 5.66
CA SER A 142 8.85 -8.37 6.37
C SER A 142 7.74 -8.86 7.29
N LEU A 143 7.03 -7.94 7.95
CA LEU A 143 5.85 -8.24 8.76
C LEU A 143 4.74 -8.84 7.89
N ALA A 144 4.42 -8.23 6.74
CA ALA A 144 3.42 -8.73 5.80
C ALA A 144 3.73 -10.15 5.30
N LEU A 145 4.98 -10.39 4.89
CA LEU A 145 5.44 -11.69 4.42
C LEU A 145 5.42 -12.76 5.53
N ALA A 146 5.73 -12.40 6.77
CA ALA A 146 5.68 -13.29 7.92
C ALA A 146 4.23 -13.69 8.28
N ILE A 147 3.29 -12.74 8.24
CA ILE A 147 1.86 -13.00 8.45
C ILE A 147 1.36 -14.05 7.45
N LEU A 148 1.75 -13.93 6.18
CA LEU A 148 1.37 -14.87 5.12
C LEU A 148 2.18 -16.18 5.11
N LYS A 149 3.07 -16.37 6.08
CA LYS A 149 3.96 -17.54 6.15
C LYS A 149 4.77 -17.73 4.85
N LEU A 150 5.19 -16.62 4.23
CA LEU A 150 6.08 -16.60 3.06
C LEU A 150 7.55 -16.56 3.47
N ILE A 151 7.84 -16.11 4.69
CA ILE A 151 9.16 -16.16 5.33
C ILE A 151 9.05 -16.77 6.72
N ASN A 152 10.17 -17.28 7.22
CA ASN A 152 10.24 -17.84 8.57
C ASN A 152 10.08 -16.76 9.64
N SER A 153 9.31 -17.08 10.67
CA SER A 153 9.06 -16.21 11.81
C SER A 153 8.88 -17.02 13.09
N GLU A 154 9.24 -16.43 14.22
CA GLU A 154 8.94 -16.91 15.56
C GLU A 154 7.76 -16.12 16.14
N GLY A 155 7.12 -16.61 17.21
CA GLY A 155 5.93 -16.02 17.80
C GLY A 155 4.65 -16.74 17.37
N SER A 156 3.48 -16.20 17.63
CA SER A 156 2.19 -16.79 17.30
C SER A 156 1.42 -15.93 16.31
N ILE A 157 0.82 -16.58 15.31
CA ILE A 157 -0.11 -15.95 14.38
C ILE A 157 -1.37 -16.82 14.34
N THR A 158 -2.50 -16.24 14.71
CA THR A 158 -3.81 -16.90 14.66
C THR A 158 -4.69 -16.18 13.64
N PHE A 159 -5.22 -16.93 12.67
CA PHE A 159 -6.13 -16.42 11.63
C PHE A 159 -7.44 -17.20 11.71
N GLN A 160 -8.58 -16.52 11.85
CA GLN A 160 -9.90 -17.11 12.02
C GLN A 160 -9.89 -18.26 13.06
N ASN A 161 -9.37 -17.99 14.25
CA ASN A 161 -9.19 -18.95 15.36
C ASN A 161 -8.27 -20.15 15.06
N GLN A 162 -7.55 -20.15 13.93
CA GLN A 162 -6.60 -21.19 13.59
C GLN A 162 -5.16 -20.70 13.75
N ASN A 163 -4.36 -21.37 14.59
CA ASN A 163 -2.94 -21.05 14.75
C ASN A 163 -2.16 -21.50 13.49
N LEU A 164 -1.41 -20.55 12.89
CA LEU A 164 -0.68 -20.75 11.64
C LEU A 164 0.72 -21.37 11.82
N GLN A 165 1.24 -21.47 13.04
CA GLN A 165 2.65 -21.90 13.25
C GLN A 165 2.88 -23.34 12.79
N ASN A 166 1.89 -24.20 12.97
CA ASN A 166 1.99 -25.63 12.67
C ASN A 166 1.26 -26.04 11.37
N LEU A 167 0.80 -25.05 10.57
CA LEU A 167 0.12 -25.36 9.32
C LEU A 167 1.08 -25.96 8.29
N LYS A 168 0.68 -27.07 7.70
CA LYS A 168 1.42 -27.75 6.62
C LYS A 168 0.49 -28.04 5.44
N ASN A 169 1.07 -28.08 4.26
CA ASN A 169 0.42 -28.55 3.03
C ASN A 169 -0.99 -27.96 2.80
N ARG A 170 -2.05 -28.78 2.82
CA ARG A 170 -3.43 -28.42 2.47
C ARG A 170 -3.97 -27.26 3.33
N ASN A 171 -3.69 -27.27 4.62
CA ASN A 171 -4.19 -26.20 5.52
C ASN A 171 -3.50 -24.86 5.24
N LEU A 172 -2.20 -24.88 4.89
CA LEU A 172 -1.48 -23.68 4.47
C LEU A 172 -2.02 -23.14 3.13
N LEU A 173 -2.38 -24.01 2.19
CA LEU A 173 -3.04 -23.58 0.94
C LEU A 173 -4.40 -22.95 1.21
N THR A 174 -5.22 -23.54 2.10
CA THR A 174 -6.51 -22.97 2.50
C THR A 174 -6.35 -21.59 3.14
N PHE A 175 -5.36 -21.44 4.02
CA PHE A 175 -5.03 -20.13 4.60
C PHE A 175 -4.64 -19.13 3.50
N ARG A 176 -3.73 -19.47 2.60
CA ARG A 176 -3.27 -18.59 1.51
C ARG A 176 -4.38 -18.22 0.53
N LYS A 177 -5.40 -19.08 0.34
CA LYS A 177 -6.61 -18.71 -0.40
C LYS A 177 -7.36 -17.57 0.30
N ASN A 178 -7.47 -17.62 1.62
CA ASN A 178 -8.23 -16.65 2.42
C ASN A 178 -7.45 -15.38 2.80
N ALA A 179 -6.12 -15.39 2.66
CA ALA A 179 -5.25 -14.25 2.95
C ALA A 179 -4.33 -14.00 1.75
N GLN A 180 -4.54 -12.87 1.09
CA GLN A 180 -3.85 -12.48 -0.14
C GLN A 180 -3.03 -11.22 0.05
N ILE A 181 -2.05 -10.98 -0.83
CA ILE A 181 -1.20 -9.80 -0.83
C ILE A 181 -1.15 -9.13 -2.20
N ILE A 182 -1.15 -7.79 -2.20
CA ILE A 182 -0.80 -6.96 -3.33
C ILE A 182 0.52 -6.29 -3.01
N PHE A 183 1.54 -6.55 -3.81
CA PHE A 183 2.90 -6.05 -3.62
C PHE A 183 3.06 -4.63 -4.14
N GLN A 184 4.08 -3.94 -3.63
CA GLN A 184 4.48 -2.57 -3.95
C GLN A 184 4.75 -2.36 -5.45
N ASP A 185 5.40 -3.33 -6.10
CA ASP A 185 5.74 -3.25 -7.52
C ASP A 185 4.77 -4.08 -8.38
N PRO A 186 3.82 -3.43 -9.05
CA PRO A 186 2.91 -4.14 -9.97
C PRO A 186 3.64 -4.69 -11.21
N TYR A 187 4.80 -4.13 -11.60
CA TYR A 187 5.61 -4.65 -12.71
C TYR A 187 6.27 -5.98 -12.34
N GLY A 188 6.96 -6.04 -11.21
CA GLY A 188 7.65 -7.24 -10.75
C GLY A 188 6.69 -8.33 -10.27
N SER A 189 5.47 -7.97 -9.89
CA SER A 189 4.48 -8.92 -9.39
C SER A 189 3.68 -9.64 -10.47
N LEU A 190 3.64 -9.12 -11.70
CA LEU A 190 2.93 -9.72 -12.84
C LEU A 190 3.94 -10.34 -13.82
N SER A 191 3.80 -11.64 -14.13
CA SER A 191 4.67 -12.30 -15.08
C SER A 191 4.56 -11.67 -16.48
N PRO A 192 5.64 -11.12 -17.07
CA PRO A 192 5.57 -10.48 -18.38
C PRO A 192 5.33 -11.48 -19.52
N LYS A 193 5.46 -12.77 -19.27
CA LYS A 193 5.29 -13.86 -20.24
C LYS A 193 3.88 -14.45 -20.24
N MET A 194 3.01 -14.02 -19.32
CA MET A 194 1.64 -14.51 -19.19
C MET A 194 0.66 -13.43 -19.61
N ASN A 195 -0.41 -13.80 -20.30
CA ASN A 195 -1.52 -12.88 -20.58
C ASN A 195 -2.37 -12.67 -19.32
N ILE A 196 -3.30 -11.71 -19.36
CA ILE A 196 -4.11 -11.35 -18.20
C ILE A 196 -5.00 -12.51 -17.75
N GLU A 197 -5.53 -13.31 -18.68
CA GLU A 197 -6.32 -14.51 -18.34
C GLU A 197 -5.53 -15.49 -17.48
N ALA A 198 -4.29 -15.76 -17.86
CA ALA A 198 -3.42 -16.67 -17.13
C ALA A 198 -3.02 -16.10 -15.76
N ILE A 199 -2.67 -14.81 -15.69
CA ILE A 199 -2.27 -14.13 -14.44
C ILE A 199 -3.40 -14.11 -13.42
N VAL A 200 -4.61 -13.66 -13.84
CA VAL A 200 -5.75 -13.54 -12.94
C VAL A 200 -6.28 -14.91 -12.54
N GLY A 201 -6.28 -15.86 -13.48
CA GLY A 201 -6.79 -17.21 -13.25
C GLY A 201 -5.84 -18.16 -12.52
N GLU A 202 -4.56 -17.82 -12.32
CA GLU A 202 -3.54 -18.67 -11.69
C GLU A 202 -4.00 -19.18 -10.31
N GLY A 203 -4.58 -18.30 -9.49
CA GLY A 203 -5.09 -18.67 -8.17
C GLY A 203 -6.21 -19.71 -8.25
N LEU A 204 -7.11 -19.61 -9.24
CA LEU A 204 -8.17 -20.60 -9.45
C LEU A 204 -7.59 -21.97 -9.81
N ASP A 205 -6.57 -21.99 -10.67
CA ASP A 205 -5.94 -23.25 -11.11
C ASP A 205 -5.28 -24.01 -9.94
N VAL A 206 -4.78 -23.28 -8.92
CA VAL A 206 -4.15 -23.84 -7.71
C VAL A 206 -5.18 -24.28 -6.67
N HIS A 207 -6.24 -23.47 -6.47
CA HIS A 207 -7.14 -23.62 -5.33
C HIS A 207 -8.50 -24.22 -5.65
N GLU A 208 -8.93 -24.23 -6.93
CA GLU A 208 -10.26 -24.64 -7.34
C GLU A 208 -10.23 -25.73 -8.41
N LYS A 209 -11.21 -26.61 -8.34
CA LYS A 209 -11.45 -27.61 -9.41
C LYS A 209 -12.70 -27.20 -10.20
N ILE A 210 -12.52 -26.29 -11.17
CA ILE A 210 -13.63 -25.75 -11.97
C ILE A 210 -13.41 -26.00 -13.47
N SER A 211 -14.49 -25.96 -14.25
CA SER A 211 -14.42 -26.08 -15.71
C SER A 211 -13.76 -24.83 -16.33
N LYS A 212 -13.19 -24.99 -17.52
CA LYS A 212 -12.59 -23.87 -18.28
C LYS A 212 -13.62 -22.74 -18.54
N SER A 213 -14.86 -23.10 -18.82
CA SER A 213 -15.94 -22.11 -19.04
C SER A 213 -16.19 -21.31 -17.77
N LYS A 214 -16.34 -21.95 -16.61
CA LYS A 214 -16.56 -21.27 -15.33
C LYS A 214 -15.37 -20.41 -14.91
N ARG A 215 -14.16 -20.92 -15.15
CA ARG A 215 -12.93 -20.16 -14.91
C ARG A 215 -12.92 -18.83 -15.70
N LYS A 216 -13.22 -18.90 -17.01
CA LYS A 216 -13.27 -17.71 -17.87
C LYS A 216 -14.35 -16.73 -17.43
N GLU A 217 -15.54 -17.22 -17.10
CA GLU A 217 -16.63 -16.39 -16.56
C GLU A 217 -16.22 -15.62 -15.30
N MET A 218 -15.58 -16.30 -14.34
CA MET A 218 -15.09 -15.67 -13.11
C MET A 218 -14.01 -14.61 -13.39
N ILE A 219 -13.11 -14.87 -14.34
CA ILE A 219 -12.07 -13.90 -14.73
C ILE A 219 -12.71 -12.66 -15.35
N LEU A 220 -13.63 -12.82 -16.29
CA LEU A 220 -14.33 -11.68 -16.92
C LEU A 220 -15.09 -10.86 -15.88
N GLN A 221 -15.79 -11.52 -14.98
CA GLN A 221 -16.52 -10.85 -13.91
C GLN A 221 -15.58 -10.01 -13.03
N ILE A 222 -14.45 -10.56 -12.58
CA ILE A 222 -13.54 -9.81 -11.69
C ILE A 222 -12.82 -8.68 -12.42
N LEU A 223 -12.47 -8.84 -13.71
CA LEU A 223 -11.92 -7.76 -14.52
C LEU A 223 -12.89 -6.58 -14.63
N ASN A 224 -14.16 -6.84 -14.92
CA ASN A 224 -15.19 -5.80 -14.94
C ASN A 224 -15.32 -5.09 -13.58
N GLU A 225 -15.26 -5.83 -12.47
CA GLU A 225 -15.33 -5.26 -11.11
C GLU A 225 -14.17 -4.32 -10.78
N VAL A 226 -12.98 -4.57 -11.32
CA VAL A 226 -11.84 -3.66 -11.17
C VAL A 226 -11.80 -2.56 -12.25
N GLY A 227 -12.80 -2.50 -13.14
CA GLY A 227 -12.93 -1.51 -14.22
C GLY A 227 -11.95 -1.74 -15.36
N LEU A 228 -11.78 -2.99 -15.78
CA LEU A 228 -11.03 -3.40 -16.96
C LEU A 228 -11.99 -4.08 -17.95
N ASP A 229 -11.84 -3.77 -19.24
CA ASP A 229 -12.70 -4.29 -20.30
C ASP A 229 -12.37 -5.75 -20.62
N GLU A 230 -13.38 -6.49 -21.06
CA GLU A 230 -13.28 -7.93 -21.35
C GLU A 230 -12.32 -8.26 -22.49
N ASP A 231 -12.15 -7.35 -23.48
CA ASP A 231 -11.21 -7.52 -24.60
C ASP A 231 -9.73 -7.50 -24.16
N MET A 232 -9.44 -7.02 -22.95
CA MET A 232 -8.10 -6.96 -22.38
C MET A 232 -7.56 -8.31 -21.90
N ILE A 233 -8.42 -9.35 -21.82
CA ILE A 233 -8.08 -10.67 -21.25
C ILE A 233 -6.90 -11.37 -21.93
N THR A 234 -6.71 -11.15 -23.24
CA THR A 234 -5.64 -11.77 -24.04
C THR A 234 -4.35 -10.98 -24.08
N ARG A 235 -4.37 -9.72 -23.59
CA ARG A 235 -3.20 -8.82 -23.61
C ARG A 235 -2.19 -9.19 -22.53
N TYR A 236 -0.99 -8.64 -22.66
CA TYR A 236 0.15 -8.85 -21.75
C TYR A 236 0.37 -7.64 -20.84
N PRO A 237 0.99 -7.81 -19.66
CA PRO A 237 1.18 -6.71 -18.70
C PRO A 237 1.87 -5.46 -19.25
N HIS A 238 2.81 -5.61 -20.20
CA HIS A 238 3.53 -4.47 -20.78
C HIS A 238 2.65 -3.55 -21.63
N GLU A 239 1.46 -3.99 -22.07
CA GLU A 239 0.50 -3.20 -22.85
C GLU A 239 -0.39 -2.30 -21.97
N PHE A 240 -0.22 -2.32 -20.66
CA PHE A 240 -1.06 -1.61 -19.70
C PHE A 240 -0.33 -0.47 -19.00
N SER A 241 -1.06 0.59 -18.66
CA SER A 241 -0.57 1.65 -17.76
C SER A 241 -0.33 1.14 -16.34
N GLY A 242 0.43 1.89 -15.53
CA GLY A 242 0.68 1.54 -14.12
C GLY A 242 -0.60 1.31 -13.32
N GLY A 243 -1.58 2.19 -13.48
CA GLY A 243 -2.89 2.05 -12.80
C GLY A 243 -3.69 0.84 -13.26
N GLN A 244 -3.65 0.50 -14.55
CA GLN A 244 -4.30 -0.71 -15.06
C GLN A 244 -3.60 -1.97 -14.55
N ARG A 245 -2.27 -2.01 -14.48
CA ARG A 245 -1.53 -3.12 -13.87
C ARG A 245 -1.87 -3.31 -12.41
N GLN A 246 -2.02 -2.22 -11.66
CA GLN A 246 -2.48 -2.28 -10.29
C GLN A 246 -3.87 -2.91 -10.18
N ARG A 247 -4.81 -2.56 -11.06
CA ARG A 247 -6.13 -3.17 -11.14
C ARG A 247 -6.06 -4.67 -11.46
N ILE A 248 -5.14 -5.10 -12.33
CA ILE A 248 -4.89 -6.52 -12.63
C ILE A 248 -4.36 -7.23 -11.38
N ALA A 249 -3.41 -6.65 -10.64
CA ALA A 249 -2.91 -7.23 -9.38
C ALA A 249 -4.02 -7.34 -8.32
N ILE A 250 -4.91 -6.36 -8.25
CA ILE A 250 -6.10 -6.40 -7.39
C ILE A 250 -7.04 -7.55 -7.85
N ALA A 251 -7.34 -7.67 -9.15
CA ALA A 251 -8.20 -8.73 -9.69
C ALA A 251 -7.64 -10.13 -9.38
N ARG A 252 -6.31 -10.33 -9.55
CA ARG A 252 -5.61 -11.58 -9.21
C ARG A 252 -5.79 -11.98 -7.75
N ALA A 253 -5.70 -11.02 -6.83
CA ALA A 253 -5.89 -11.29 -5.42
C ALA A 253 -7.37 -11.57 -5.07
N LEU A 254 -8.29 -10.85 -5.68
CA LEU A 254 -9.73 -10.91 -5.36
C LEU A 254 -10.46 -12.10 -5.95
N ILE A 255 -9.96 -12.70 -7.03
CA ILE A 255 -10.64 -13.83 -7.70
C ILE A 255 -10.86 -15.02 -6.76
N LEU A 256 -10.02 -15.16 -5.73
CA LEU A 256 -10.13 -16.17 -4.69
C LEU A 256 -11.12 -15.80 -3.58
N LYS A 257 -11.69 -14.58 -3.60
CA LYS A 257 -12.59 -14.05 -2.56
C LYS A 257 -11.99 -14.18 -1.15
N PRO A 258 -10.79 -13.62 -0.92
CA PRO A 258 -10.12 -13.73 0.38
C PRO A 258 -10.94 -13.07 1.49
N LYS A 259 -10.55 -13.29 2.74
CA LYS A 259 -11.08 -12.58 3.92
C LYS A 259 -10.14 -11.48 4.40
N LEU A 260 -8.84 -11.65 4.16
CA LEU A 260 -7.78 -10.70 4.48
C LEU A 260 -7.02 -10.32 3.21
N LEU A 261 -6.85 -9.02 2.99
CA LEU A 261 -6.00 -8.51 1.93
C LEU A 261 -4.93 -7.60 2.52
N ILE A 262 -3.66 -7.98 2.32
CA ILE A 262 -2.52 -7.16 2.68
C ILE A 262 -2.15 -6.32 1.46
N LEU A 263 -2.05 -5.01 1.66
CA LEU A 263 -1.78 -4.01 0.64
C LEU A 263 -0.41 -3.39 0.96
N ASP A 264 0.64 -3.88 0.34
CA ASP A 264 2.01 -3.38 0.57
C ASP A 264 2.32 -2.26 -0.42
N GLU A 265 2.20 -1.02 0.03
CA GLU A 265 2.39 0.22 -0.76
C GLU A 265 1.63 0.22 -2.11
N PRO A 266 0.33 -0.07 -2.13
CA PRO A 266 -0.41 -0.37 -3.37
C PRO A 266 -0.53 0.80 -4.34
N THR A 267 -0.11 2.00 -3.96
CA THR A 267 -0.26 3.22 -4.77
C THR A 267 1.02 4.05 -4.88
N SER A 268 2.15 3.59 -4.36
CA SER A 268 3.41 4.36 -4.30
C SER A 268 4.01 4.70 -5.67
N ALA A 269 3.74 3.88 -6.69
CA ALA A 269 4.22 4.08 -8.06
C ALA A 269 3.21 4.79 -8.98
N LEU A 270 2.09 5.28 -8.44
CA LEU A 270 0.99 5.87 -9.19
C LEU A 270 0.92 7.39 -9.00
N ASP A 271 0.48 8.10 -10.04
CA ASP A 271 0.15 9.52 -9.90
C ASP A 271 -1.07 9.73 -8.98
N VAL A 272 -1.21 10.94 -8.42
CA VAL A 272 -2.23 11.29 -7.42
C VAL A 272 -3.65 11.01 -7.89
N SER A 273 -3.94 11.20 -9.19
CA SER A 273 -5.26 10.99 -9.75
C SER A 273 -5.62 9.51 -9.84
N VAL A 274 -4.68 8.68 -10.28
CA VAL A 274 -4.82 7.22 -10.35
C VAL A 274 -4.81 6.61 -8.95
N GLN A 275 -3.96 7.11 -8.03
CA GLN A 275 -3.97 6.72 -6.62
C GLN A 275 -5.38 6.86 -6.01
N SER A 276 -6.03 8.01 -6.19
CA SER A 276 -7.40 8.22 -5.68
C SER A 276 -8.41 7.24 -6.26
N GLN A 277 -8.30 6.90 -7.55
CA GLN A 277 -9.16 5.91 -8.19
C GLN A 277 -8.96 4.51 -7.61
N VAL A 278 -7.70 4.09 -7.39
CA VAL A 278 -7.39 2.79 -6.81
C VAL A 278 -7.87 2.71 -5.35
N ILE A 279 -7.71 3.77 -4.56
CA ILE A 279 -8.23 3.82 -3.18
C ILE A 279 -9.75 3.72 -3.14
N ASN A 280 -10.46 4.44 -4.04
CA ASN A 280 -11.92 4.34 -4.13
C ASN A 280 -12.37 2.94 -4.57
N LEU A 281 -11.66 2.31 -5.50
CA LEU A 281 -11.90 0.92 -5.91
C LEU A 281 -11.74 -0.03 -4.72
N LEU A 282 -10.63 0.05 -3.97
CA LEU A 282 -10.38 -0.78 -2.79
C LEU A 282 -11.47 -0.61 -1.73
N LYS A 283 -11.95 0.62 -1.51
CA LYS A 283 -13.09 0.89 -0.62
C LYS A 283 -14.38 0.20 -1.08
N THR A 284 -14.70 0.32 -2.36
CA THR A 284 -15.90 -0.33 -2.94
C THR A 284 -15.83 -1.85 -2.76
N ILE A 285 -14.66 -2.43 -3.05
CA ILE A 285 -14.36 -3.85 -2.92
C ILE A 285 -14.45 -4.29 -1.46
N GLN A 286 -13.89 -3.53 -0.52
CA GLN A 286 -13.95 -3.83 0.91
C GLN A 286 -15.40 -3.99 1.37
N ASN A 287 -16.25 -3.04 1.01
CA ASN A 287 -17.68 -3.08 1.37
C ASN A 287 -18.42 -4.23 0.70
N LYS A 288 -18.11 -4.50 -0.58
CA LYS A 288 -18.77 -5.56 -1.35
C LYS A 288 -18.49 -6.96 -0.84
N TYR A 289 -17.24 -7.21 -0.42
CA TYR A 289 -16.75 -8.53 -0.02
C TYR A 289 -16.49 -8.68 1.47
N SER A 290 -16.83 -7.66 2.28
CA SER A 290 -16.58 -7.64 3.73
C SER A 290 -15.12 -7.98 4.07
N LEU A 291 -14.17 -7.33 3.39
CA LEU A 291 -12.74 -7.61 3.52
C LEU A 291 -12.14 -6.89 4.74
N SER A 292 -11.23 -7.57 5.42
CA SER A 292 -10.30 -6.93 6.36
C SER A 292 -9.01 -6.56 5.64
N TYR A 293 -8.47 -5.38 5.91
CA TYR A 293 -7.26 -4.88 5.28
C TYR A 293 -6.12 -4.67 6.26
N ILE A 294 -4.90 -5.04 5.86
CA ILE A 294 -3.66 -4.49 6.38
C ILE A 294 -3.10 -3.58 5.29
N PHE A 295 -3.12 -2.28 5.53
CA PHE A 295 -2.69 -1.28 4.56
C PHE A 295 -1.34 -0.70 4.97
N ILE A 296 -0.29 -1.03 4.22
CA ILE A 296 1.08 -0.57 4.45
C ILE A 296 1.36 0.60 3.52
N SER A 297 1.87 1.71 4.07
CA SER A 297 2.33 2.86 3.29
C SER A 297 3.33 3.68 4.09
N HIS A 298 4.21 4.40 3.40
CA HIS A 298 5.02 5.47 4.01
C HIS A 298 4.26 6.82 4.03
N ASP A 299 3.14 6.96 3.30
CA ASP A 299 2.29 8.15 3.32
C ASP A 299 1.30 8.09 4.48
N ILE A 300 1.64 8.79 5.58
CA ILE A 300 0.81 8.85 6.78
C ILE A 300 -0.53 9.57 6.53
N ALA A 301 -0.61 10.48 5.53
CA ALA A 301 -1.85 11.15 5.18
C ALA A 301 -2.83 10.18 4.52
N LEU A 302 -2.32 9.33 3.64
CA LEU A 302 -3.10 8.24 3.05
C LEU A 302 -3.59 7.28 4.13
N ILE A 303 -2.70 6.80 4.99
CA ILE A 303 -3.03 5.89 6.10
C ILE A 303 -4.11 6.50 7.00
N LYS A 304 -3.99 7.79 7.38
CA LYS A 304 -5.02 8.51 8.14
C LYS A 304 -6.40 8.45 7.47
N SER A 305 -6.43 8.51 6.16
CA SER A 305 -7.69 8.54 5.40
C SER A 305 -8.36 7.18 5.25
N VAL A 306 -7.58 6.07 5.26
CA VAL A 306 -8.09 4.74 4.93
C VAL A 306 -8.18 3.80 6.12
N SER A 307 -7.54 4.11 7.25
CA SER A 307 -7.38 3.16 8.37
C SER A 307 -8.28 3.47 9.56
N ASP A 308 -8.76 2.44 10.22
CA ASP A 308 -9.49 2.51 11.48
C ASP A 308 -8.53 2.58 12.67
N LYS A 309 -7.52 1.68 12.66
CA LYS A 309 -6.39 1.65 13.60
C LYS A 309 -5.08 1.82 12.85
N ILE A 310 -4.06 2.32 13.54
CA ILE A 310 -2.72 2.53 12.97
C ILE A 310 -1.66 1.96 13.89
N ILE A 311 -0.66 1.36 13.27
CA ILE A 311 0.60 0.96 13.87
C ILE A 311 1.71 1.77 13.25
N ILE A 312 2.54 2.42 14.09
CA ILE A 312 3.75 3.13 13.66
C ILE A 312 4.95 2.25 13.97
N MET A 313 5.69 1.88 12.93
CA MET A 313 6.89 1.03 13.02
C MET A 313 8.17 1.83 12.82
N LYS A 314 9.19 1.52 13.62
CA LYS A 314 10.57 1.98 13.43
C LYS A 314 11.52 0.86 13.89
N ASP A 315 12.58 0.60 13.13
CA ASP A 315 13.63 -0.35 13.48
C ASP A 315 13.10 -1.74 13.92
N GLY A 316 12.07 -2.22 13.24
CA GLY A 316 11.47 -3.54 13.48
C GLY A 316 10.54 -3.62 14.68
N ILE A 317 10.25 -2.52 15.37
CA ILE A 317 9.36 -2.49 16.55
C ILE A 317 8.16 -1.57 16.35
N ILE A 318 7.11 -1.77 17.14
CA ILE A 318 5.98 -0.84 17.23
C ILE A 318 6.36 0.30 18.18
N VAL A 319 6.44 1.52 17.66
CA VAL A 319 6.70 2.74 18.44
C VAL A 319 5.42 3.23 19.11
N GLU A 320 4.32 3.23 18.37
CA GLU A 320 3.01 3.64 18.85
C GLU A 320 1.90 2.96 18.02
N SER A 321 0.77 2.66 18.66
CA SER A 321 -0.41 2.12 17.99
C SER A 321 -1.69 2.61 18.65
N GLY A 322 -2.78 2.62 17.90
CA GLY A 322 -4.09 3.01 18.42
C GLY A 322 -5.09 3.33 17.31
N GLU A 323 -6.29 3.73 17.72
CA GLU A 323 -7.30 4.24 16.81
C GLU A 323 -6.78 5.48 16.06
N THR A 324 -7.05 5.55 14.77
CA THR A 324 -6.59 6.64 13.89
C THR A 324 -6.90 8.03 14.44
N LYS A 325 -8.15 8.26 14.88
CA LYS A 325 -8.56 9.56 15.42
C LYS A 325 -7.75 9.97 16.66
N ASN A 326 -7.53 9.02 17.57
CA ASN A 326 -6.85 9.26 18.84
C ASN A 326 -5.36 9.50 18.62
N LEU A 327 -4.72 8.70 17.76
CA LEU A 327 -3.29 8.79 17.48
C LEU A 327 -2.92 10.12 16.80
N PHE A 328 -3.76 10.60 15.86
CA PHE A 328 -3.52 11.89 15.21
C PHE A 328 -3.86 13.11 16.07
N SER A 329 -4.83 13.01 16.97
CA SER A 329 -5.20 14.13 17.85
C SER A 329 -4.27 14.28 19.05
N LYS A 330 -3.73 13.18 19.56
CA LYS A 330 -2.89 13.15 20.78
C LYS A 330 -1.74 12.17 20.66
N PRO A 331 -0.78 12.40 19.71
CA PRO A 331 0.39 11.54 19.58
C PRO A 331 1.27 11.60 20.82
N LYS A 332 1.66 10.44 21.36
CA LYS A 332 2.42 10.34 22.61
C LYS A 332 3.93 10.32 22.36
N LYS A 333 4.36 9.65 21.29
CA LYS A 333 5.79 9.46 20.99
C LYS A 333 6.34 10.58 20.10
N ASN A 334 7.60 10.98 20.33
CA ASN A 334 8.25 12.04 19.55
C ASN A 334 8.31 11.66 18.06
N TYR A 335 8.70 10.43 17.73
CA TYR A 335 8.74 9.94 16.35
C TYR A 335 7.38 10.05 15.64
N THR A 336 6.28 9.71 16.34
CA THR A 336 4.92 9.90 15.80
C THR A 336 4.62 11.36 15.50
N LYS A 337 5.02 12.27 16.41
CA LYS A 337 4.83 13.72 16.23
C LYS A 337 5.63 14.23 15.02
N GLU A 338 6.88 13.81 14.87
CA GLU A 338 7.74 14.16 13.75
C GLU A 338 7.13 13.69 12.42
N LEU A 339 6.66 12.44 12.33
CA LEU A 339 5.98 11.90 11.14
C LEU A 339 4.70 12.69 10.79
N ILE A 340 3.90 13.08 11.78
CA ILE A 340 2.68 13.86 11.54
C ILE A 340 3.02 15.29 11.08
N VAL A 341 4.02 15.93 11.68
CA VAL A 341 4.46 17.28 11.32
C VAL A 341 5.05 17.31 9.90
N SER A 342 5.92 16.35 9.58
CA SER A 342 6.56 16.24 8.25
C SER A 342 5.54 16.00 7.13
N SER A 343 4.38 15.42 7.45
CA SER A 343 3.28 15.22 6.51
C SER A 343 2.33 16.43 6.36
N ASN A 344 2.58 17.55 7.05
CA ASN A 344 1.70 18.75 7.08
C ASN A 344 0.22 18.45 7.42
N LEU A 345 -0.01 17.48 8.31
CA LEU A 345 -1.35 17.08 8.77
C LEU A 345 -1.83 17.82 10.03
N LYS A 346 -1.44 19.10 10.17
CA LYS A 346 -1.99 19.97 11.23
C LYS A 346 -3.42 20.35 10.95
#